data_97fbddfbfc4e631a0052479895f74921
#
_entry.id   97fbddfbfc4e631a0052479895f74921
#
_cell.length_a   1.000
_cell.length_b   1.000
_cell.length_c   1.000
_cell.angle_alpha   90.00
_cell.angle_beta   90.00
_cell.angle_gamma   90.00
#
_symmetry.space_group_name_H-M   'P 1'
#
loop_
_entity.id
_entity.type
_entity.pdbx_description
1 polymer ?
#
loop_
_entity_poly.entity_id
_entity_poly.type
_entity_poly.pdbx_seq_one_letter_code
_entity_poly.pdbx_strand_id
1 'polypeptide(L)'
;MIGRIAGIILHRAQDHVLIDVRGVGYIVHVSERTAASLPAAGQATALYTELLVREDLLQLIGFPSLLEKEWHRLLTSVQGVGAKVALAILGTLGPDGLARALALGDWSALRKAPGVGPKLAQRIAMELKDKAPAVMALGGALT
;
A
#
# COMPACT_ATOMS: atom_id res chain seq x y z
N MET A 1 -10.06 14.04 -0.13
CA MET A 1 -10.72 13.67 -1.33
C MET A 1 -11.37 12.33 -1.26
N ILE A 2 -10.95 11.31 -2.00
CA ILE A 2 -11.58 10.00 -1.89
C ILE A 2 -10.77 9.17 -0.90
N GLY A 3 -11.26 9.04 0.31
CA GLY A 3 -10.53 8.39 1.41
C GLY A 3 -10.98 6.96 1.70
N ARG A 4 -12.12 6.53 1.16
CA ARG A 4 -12.64 5.18 1.35
C ARG A 4 -13.65 4.86 0.27
N ILE A 5 -13.61 3.63 -0.25
CA ILE A 5 -14.58 3.14 -1.22
C ILE A 5 -15.15 1.83 -0.70
N ALA A 6 -16.48 1.72 -0.73
CA ALA A 6 -17.19 0.50 -0.38
C ALA A 6 -18.20 0.18 -1.48
N GLY A 7 -18.21 -1.06 -1.93
CA GLY A 7 -19.10 -1.49 -3.00
C GLY A 7 -18.93 -2.97 -3.32
N ILE A 8 -19.40 -3.34 -4.50
CA ILE A 8 -19.39 -4.73 -4.98
C ILE A 8 -18.23 -4.91 -5.96
N ILE A 9 -17.46 -5.95 -5.78
CA ILE A 9 -16.36 -6.26 -6.69
C ILE A 9 -16.94 -6.77 -8.01
N LEU A 10 -16.58 -6.10 -9.11
CA LEU A 10 -16.94 -6.54 -10.46
C LEU A 10 -15.83 -7.39 -11.08
N HIS A 11 -14.59 -7.07 -10.79
CA HIS A 11 -13.43 -7.75 -11.35
C HIS A 11 -12.26 -7.60 -10.40
N ARG A 12 -11.49 -8.68 -10.23
CA ARG A 12 -10.29 -8.69 -9.38
C ARG A 12 -9.12 -9.19 -10.21
N ALA A 13 -8.11 -8.34 -10.36
CA ALA A 13 -6.86 -8.67 -11.02
C ALA A 13 -5.73 -8.77 -9.97
N GLN A 14 -4.52 -9.01 -10.42
CA GLN A 14 -3.36 -9.19 -9.54
C GLN A 14 -2.96 -7.90 -8.82
N ASP A 15 -3.12 -6.76 -9.48
CA ASP A 15 -2.64 -5.46 -9.00
C ASP A 15 -3.74 -4.41 -8.91
N HIS A 16 -5.00 -4.77 -9.19
CA HIS A 16 -6.11 -3.83 -9.08
C HIS A 16 -7.44 -4.56 -8.92
N VAL A 17 -8.43 -3.81 -8.51
CA VAL A 17 -9.80 -4.30 -8.37
C VAL A 17 -10.76 -3.26 -8.95
N LEU A 18 -11.81 -3.72 -9.62
CA LEU A 18 -12.89 -2.87 -10.12
C LEU A 18 -14.07 -3.01 -9.15
N ILE A 19 -14.46 -1.90 -8.54
CA ILE A 19 -15.52 -1.86 -7.53
C ILE A 19 -16.68 -1.01 -8.04
N ASP A 20 -17.86 -1.58 -8.02
CA ASP A 20 -19.10 -0.87 -8.36
C ASP A 20 -19.66 -0.19 -7.11
N VAL A 21 -19.77 1.14 -7.18
CA VAL A 21 -20.37 1.94 -6.14
C VAL A 21 -21.58 2.66 -6.76
N ARG A 22 -22.75 2.08 -6.58
CA ARG A 22 -24.01 2.63 -7.10
C ARG A 22 -23.97 2.95 -8.60
N GLY A 23 -23.40 2.04 -9.39
CA GLY A 23 -23.34 2.17 -10.84
C GLY A 23 -22.07 2.83 -11.37
N VAL A 24 -21.20 3.34 -10.50
CA VAL A 24 -19.90 3.89 -10.90
C VAL A 24 -18.83 2.84 -10.60
N GLY A 25 -18.08 2.45 -11.64
CA GLY A 25 -16.98 1.51 -11.51
C GLY A 25 -15.68 2.24 -11.20
N TYR A 26 -15.09 1.96 -10.04
CA TYR A 26 -13.80 2.52 -9.64
C TYR A 26 -12.71 1.47 -9.81
N ILE A 27 -11.64 1.83 -10.52
CA ILE A 27 -10.44 1.01 -10.59
C ILE A 27 -9.54 1.44 -9.43
N VAL A 28 -9.28 0.51 -8.53
CA VAL A 28 -8.44 0.77 -7.35
C VAL A 28 -7.21 -0.10 -7.44
N HIS A 29 -6.04 0.51 -7.48
CA HIS A 29 -4.76 -0.20 -7.50
C HIS A 29 -4.40 -0.61 -6.10
N VAL A 30 -3.98 -1.86 -5.94
CA VAL A 30 -3.66 -2.45 -4.64
C VAL A 30 -2.37 -3.26 -4.74
N SER A 31 -1.79 -3.59 -3.59
CA SER A 31 -0.68 -4.54 -3.57
C SER A 31 -1.18 -5.93 -3.96
N GLU A 32 -0.27 -6.78 -4.44
CA GLU A 32 -0.63 -8.16 -4.78
C GLU A 32 -1.15 -8.92 -3.55
N ARG A 33 -0.61 -8.63 -2.37
CA ARG A 33 -1.06 -9.20 -1.11
C ARG A 33 -2.51 -8.81 -0.80
N THR A 34 -2.84 -7.53 -0.98
CA THR A 34 -4.22 -7.05 -0.79
C THR A 34 -5.16 -7.68 -1.81
N ALA A 35 -4.76 -7.70 -3.09
CA ALA A 35 -5.58 -8.31 -4.14
C ALA A 35 -5.90 -9.77 -3.82
N ALA A 36 -4.93 -10.52 -3.33
CA ALA A 36 -5.11 -11.92 -2.96
C ALA A 36 -6.05 -12.11 -1.75
N SER A 37 -6.13 -11.12 -0.87
CA SER A 37 -6.96 -11.17 0.33
C SER A 37 -8.41 -10.73 0.10
N LEU A 38 -8.71 -10.09 -1.03
CA LEU A 38 -10.04 -9.60 -1.32
C LEU A 38 -11.01 -10.74 -1.64
N PRO A 39 -12.32 -10.57 -1.33
CA PRO A 39 -13.31 -11.57 -1.69
C PRO A 39 -13.50 -11.68 -3.21
N ALA A 40 -14.26 -12.68 -3.63
CA ALA A 40 -14.51 -12.92 -5.04
C ALA A 40 -15.38 -11.85 -5.67
N ALA A 41 -15.34 -11.77 -7.00
CA ALA A 41 -16.26 -10.93 -7.76
C ALA A 41 -17.72 -11.24 -7.38
N GLY A 42 -18.53 -10.20 -7.28
CA GLY A 42 -19.91 -10.29 -6.83
C GLY A 42 -20.10 -10.04 -5.34
N GLN A 43 -19.03 -10.00 -4.56
CA GLN A 43 -19.11 -9.78 -3.12
C GLN A 43 -18.74 -8.34 -2.74
N ALA A 44 -19.22 -7.92 -1.58
CA ALA A 44 -18.96 -6.59 -1.06
C ALA A 44 -17.57 -6.49 -0.46
N THR A 45 -16.95 -5.33 -0.62
CA THR A 45 -15.68 -5.01 0.02
C THR A 45 -15.59 -3.52 0.30
N ALA A 46 -14.64 -3.14 1.13
CA ALA A 46 -14.30 -1.75 1.40
C ALA A 46 -12.80 -1.61 1.49
N LEU A 47 -12.30 -0.51 0.93
CA LEU A 47 -10.87 -0.19 0.96
C LEU A 47 -10.70 1.26 1.37
N TYR A 48 -9.69 1.54 2.19
CA TYR A 48 -9.22 2.90 2.39
C TYR A 48 -8.40 3.30 1.17
N THR A 49 -8.57 4.53 0.71
CA THR A 49 -7.99 4.93 -0.56
C THR A 49 -7.20 6.21 -0.44
N GLU A 50 -6.28 6.38 -1.37
CA GLU A 50 -5.55 7.60 -1.62
C GLU A 50 -5.65 7.93 -3.10
N LEU A 51 -5.94 9.20 -3.41
CA LEU A 51 -6.01 9.65 -4.78
C LEU A 51 -4.65 10.23 -5.19
N LEU A 52 -4.00 9.57 -6.12
CA LEU A 52 -2.75 10.05 -6.69
C LEU A 52 -3.08 10.90 -7.91
N VAL A 53 -2.70 12.17 -7.87
CA VAL A 53 -2.92 13.12 -8.94
C VAL A 53 -1.58 13.55 -9.48
N ARG A 54 -1.36 13.32 -10.78
CA ARG A 54 -0.20 13.81 -11.51
C ARG A 54 -0.69 14.56 -12.74
N GLU A 55 0.21 15.17 -13.47
CA GLU A 55 -0.13 16.02 -14.60
C GLU A 55 -1.09 15.37 -15.59
N ASP A 56 -0.86 14.09 -15.90
CA ASP A 56 -1.65 13.32 -16.87
C ASP A 56 -2.20 12.02 -16.30
N LEU A 57 -2.19 11.87 -14.95
CA LEU A 57 -2.60 10.64 -14.30
C LEU A 57 -3.48 10.93 -13.10
N LEU A 58 -4.61 10.22 -13.03
CA LEU A 58 -5.50 10.19 -11.89
C LEU A 58 -5.68 8.73 -11.49
N GLN A 59 -5.21 8.37 -10.29
CA GLN A 59 -5.16 6.97 -9.90
C GLN A 59 -5.59 6.79 -8.44
N LEU A 60 -6.49 5.85 -8.19
CA LEU A 60 -6.86 5.46 -6.83
C LEU A 60 -5.98 4.30 -6.38
N ILE A 61 -5.46 4.42 -5.18
CA ILE A 61 -4.68 3.36 -4.53
C ILE A 61 -5.42 2.95 -3.28
N GLY A 62 -5.59 1.65 -3.08
CA GLY A 62 -6.39 1.11 -1.99
C GLY A 62 -5.59 0.26 -1.00
N PHE A 63 -6.06 0.28 0.24
CA PHE A 63 -5.43 -0.41 1.36
C PHE A 63 -6.52 -1.07 2.22
N PRO A 64 -6.23 -2.24 2.80
CA PRO A 64 -7.20 -2.92 3.66
C PRO A 64 -7.39 -2.24 5.02
N SER A 65 -6.43 -1.41 5.45
CA SER A 65 -6.48 -0.72 6.74
C SER A 65 -5.88 0.68 6.64
N LEU A 66 -6.22 1.54 7.59
CA LEU A 66 -5.60 2.86 7.71
C LEU A 66 -4.12 2.75 8.07
N LEU A 67 -3.73 1.72 8.81
CA LEU A 67 -2.34 1.47 9.15
C LEU A 67 -1.51 1.25 7.89
N GLU A 68 -1.99 0.40 6.98
CA GLU A 68 -1.26 0.13 5.74
C GLU A 68 -1.20 1.35 4.83
N LYS A 69 -2.25 2.16 4.82
CA LYS A 69 -2.25 3.45 4.13
C LYS A 69 -1.17 4.37 4.69
N GLU A 70 -0.99 4.39 6.01
CA GLU A 70 0.04 5.21 6.67
C GLU A 70 1.45 4.69 6.34
N TRP A 71 1.66 3.38 6.30
CA TRP A 71 2.93 2.80 5.85
C TRP A 71 3.24 3.21 4.41
N HIS A 72 2.24 3.19 3.54
CA HIS A 72 2.40 3.61 2.15
C HIS A 72 2.81 5.09 2.06
N ARG A 73 2.15 5.94 2.82
CA ARG A 73 2.48 7.36 2.88
C ARG A 73 3.93 7.57 3.32
N LEU A 74 4.35 6.83 4.33
CA LEU A 74 5.72 6.92 4.84
C LEU A 74 6.73 6.46 3.79
N LEU A 75 6.46 5.34 3.11
CA LEU A 75 7.34 4.83 2.05
C LEU A 75 7.49 5.83 0.90
N THR A 76 6.41 6.42 0.46
CA THR A 76 6.44 7.37 -0.66
C THR A 76 7.06 8.72 -0.30
N SER A 77 7.30 8.98 0.99
CA SER A 77 8.04 10.16 1.42
C SER A 77 9.54 10.05 1.14
N VAL A 78 10.03 8.84 0.88
CA VAL A 78 11.44 8.61 0.56
C VAL A 78 11.68 8.92 -0.91
N GLN A 79 12.70 9.71 -1.21
CA GLN A 79 13.05 10.02 -2.59
C GLN A 79 13.43 8.74 -3.35
N GLY A 80 12.82 8.55 -4.50
CA GLY A 80 13.00 7.35 -5.32
C GLY A 80 11.93 6.29 -5.11
N VAL A 81 11.02 6.48 -4.15
CA VAL A 81 9.91 5.56 -3.90
C VAL A 81 8.60 6.19 -4.38
N GLY A 82 8.10 5.70 -5.50
CA GLY A 82 6.76 6.04 -5.98
C GLY A 82 5.72 5.05 -5.48
N ALA A 83 4.46 5.26 -5.89
CA ALA A 83 3.35 4.41 -5.48
C ALA A 83 3.55 2.95 -5.86
N LYS A 84 4.04 2.68 -7.06
CA LYS A 84 4.25 1.31 -7.55
C LYS A 84 5.27 0.55 -6.70
N VAL A 85 6.40 1.20 -6.37
CA VAL A 85 7.44 0.59 -5.54
C VAL A 85 6.93 0.40 -4.11
N ALA A 86 6.21 1.38 -3.56
CA ALA A 86 5.64 1.27 -2.23
C ALA A 86 4.65 0.10 -2.13
N LEU A 87 3.78 -0.06 -3.13
CA LEU A 87 2.87 -1.21 -3.18
C LEU A 87 3.62 -2.53 -3.31
N ALA A 88 4.72 -2.56 -4.08
CA ALA A 88 5.55 -3.76 -4.21
C ALA A 88 6.19 -4.14 -2.87
N ILE A 89 6.65 -3.17 -2.10
CA ILE A 89 7.23 -3.41 -0.77
C ILE A 89 6.15 -3.96 0.17
N LEU A 90 4.99 -3.33 0.22
CA LEU A 90 3.87 -3.78 1.05
C LEU A 90 3.38 -5.17 0.64
N GLY A 91 3.35 -5.43 -0.67
CA GLY A 91 2.95 -6.74 -1.20
C GLY A 91 3.93 -7.84 -0.85
N THR A 92 5.23 -7.53 -0.85
CA THR A 92 6.28 -8.50 -0.57
C THR A 92 6.41 -8.79 0.91
N LEU A 93 6.44 -7.75 1.76
CA LEU A 93 6.72 -7.89 3.19
C LEU A 93 5.47 -7.91 4.06
N GLY A 94 4.40 -7.26 3.61
CA GLY A 94 3.26 -6.97 4.46
C GLY A 94 3.59 -5.88 5.49
N PRO A 95 2.58 -5.34 6.17
CA PRO A 95 2.82 -4.29 7.16
C PRO A 95 3.69 -4.75 8.33
N ASP A 96 3.51 -5.99 8.81
CA ASP A 96 4.30 -6.52 9.92
C ASP A 96 5.75 -6.78 9.52
N GLY A 97 5.96 -7.34 8.33
CA GLY A 97 7.30 -7.58 7.79
C GLY A 97 8.06 -6.28 7.56
N LEU A 98 7.36 -5.27 7.04
CA LEU A 98 7.93 -3.93 6.85
C LEU A 98 8.33 -3.30 8.19
N ALA A 99 7.44 -3.34 9.17
CA ALA A 99 7.72 -2.81 10.51
C ALA A 99 8.97 -3.45 11.11
N ARG A 100 9.08 -4.77 11.00
CA ARG A 100 10.23 -5.53 11.50
C ARG A 100 11.51 -5.15 10.77
N ALA A 101 11.47 -5.10 9.45
CA ALA A 101 12.64 -4.74 8.63
C ALA A 101 13.16 -3.35 9.00
N LEU A 102 12.27 -2.38 9.17
CA LEU A 102 12.65 -1.02 9.53
C LEU A 102 13.21 -0.95 10.96
N ALA A 103 12.59 -1.65 11.90
CA ALA A 103 13.05 -1.66 13.30
C ALA A 103 14.45 -2.25 13.44
N LEU A 104 14.76 -3.28 12.65
CA LEU A 104 16.05 -3.96 12.67
C LEU A 104 17.08 -3.35 11.73
N GLY A 105 16.68 -2.39 10.89
CA GLY A 105 17.55 -1.88 9.84
C GLY A 105 17.90 -2.91 8.78
N ASP A 106 17.03 -3.90 8.59
CA ASP A 106 17.22 -5.01 7.66
C ASP A 106 16.88 -4.59 6.23
N TRP A 107 17.78 -3.88 5.58
CA TRP A 107 17.54 -3.43 4.22
C TRP A 107 17.55 -4.59 3.20
N SER A 108 18.15 -5.72 3.54
CA SER A 108 18.14 -6.88 2.64
C SER A 108 16.71 -7.45 2.47
N ALA A 109 15.87 -7.32 3.48
CA ALA A 109 14.45 -7.68 3.37
C ALA A 109 13.73 -6.76 2.37
N LEU A 110 14.04 -5.47 2.39
CA LEU A 110 13.44 -4.49 1.47
C LEU A 110 13.82 -4.77 0.01
N ARG A 111 15.02 -5.28 -0.22
CA ARG A 111 15.48 -5.63 -1.57
C ARG A 111 14.67 -6.73 -2.24
N LYS A 112 13.95 -7.53 -1.47
CA LYS A 112 13.10 -8.60 -2.02
C LYS A 112 11.94 -8.06 -2.84
N ALA A 113 11.56 -6.81 -2.62
CA ALA A 113 10.48 -6.19 -3.39
C ALA A 113 10.96 -5.84 -4.80
N PRO A 114 10.14 -6.11 -5.84
CA PRO A 114 10.46 -5.69 -7.20
C PRO A 114 10.68 -4.18 -7.29
N GLY A 115 11.72 -3.78 -7.99
CA GLY A 115 12.05 -2.36 -8.16
C GLY A 115 12.91 -1.76 -7.06
N VAL A 116 13.29 -2.54 -6.05
CA VAL A 116 14.12 -2.05 -4.94
C VAL A 116 15.52 -2.66 -5.05
N GLY A 117 16.49 -1.84 -5.45
CA GLY A 117 17.90 -2.21 -5.47
C GLY A 117 18.56 -1.94 -4.10
N PRO A 118 19.86 -2.29 -3.97
CA PRO A 118 20.56 -2.15 -2.69
C PRO A 118 20.64 -0.70 -2.19
N LYS A 119 20.90 0.25 -3.07
CA LYS A 119 21.01 1.65 -2.67
C LYS A 119 19.68 2.21 -2.16
N LEU A 120 18.58 1.92 -2.86
CA LEU A 120 17.25 2.37 -2.45
C LEU A 120 16.84 1.68 -1.16
N ALA A 121 17.10 0.39 -1.01
CA ALA A 121 16.80 -0.36 0.21
C ALA A 121 17.51 0.25 1.42
N GLN A 122 18.80 0.57 1.28
CA GLN A 122 19.56 1.19 2.35
C GLN A 122 19.04 2.58 2.70
N ARG A 123 18.67 3.36 1.69
CA ARG A 123 18.06 4.69 1.90
C ARG A 123 16.76 4.60 2.67
N ILE A 124 15.87 3.70 2.27
CA ILE A 124 14.60 3.49 2.95
C ILE A 124 14.83 3.12 4.41
N ALA A 125 15.70 2.15 4.67
CA ALA A 125 15.99 1.70 6.02
C ALA A 125 16.55 2.84 6.88
N MET A 126 17.47 3.62 6.34
CA MET A 126 18.10 4.72 7.06
C MET A 126 17.11 5.85 7.37
N GLU A 127 16.32 6.26 6.36
CA GLU A 127 15.41 7.40 6.52
C GLU A 127 14.18 7.08 7.36
N LEU A 128 13.72 5.83 7.34
CA LEU A 128 12.46 5.48 8.02
C LEU A 128 12.65 4.78 9.36
N LYS A 129 13.86 4.40 9.72
CA LYS A 129 14.13 3.72 10.99
C LYS A 129 13.56 4.49 12.19
N ASP A 130 13.79 5.78 12.25
CA ASP A 130 13.36 6.63 13.36
C ASP A 130 11.86 6.98 13.29
N LYS A 131 11.24 6.83 12.12
CA LYS A 131 9.83 7.15 11.90
C LYS A 131 8.91 5.93 12.12
N ALA A 132 9.46 4.73 12.01
CA ALA A 132 8.69 3.50 12.14
C ALA A 132 8.01 3.34 13.49
N PRO A 133 8.65 3.66 14.65
CA PRO A 133 8.00 3.50 15.95
C PRO A 133 6.69 4.30 16.09
N ALA A 134 6.62 5.49 15.52
CA ALA A 134 5.41 6.32 15.59
C ALA A 134 4.24 5.66 14.84
N VAL A 135 4.51 5.06 13.67
CA VAL A 135 3.48 4.35 12.90
C VAL A 135 3.07 3.07 13.62
N MET A 136 4.02 2.33 14.16
CA MET A 136 3.74 1.11 14.93
C MET A 136 2.87 1.39 16.15
N ALA A 137 3.11 2.51 16.83
CA ALA A 137 2.32 2.92 17.99
C ALA A 137 0.88 3.25 17.64
N LEU A 138 0.60 3.62 16.38
CA LEU A 138 -0.76 3.89 15.90
C LEU A 138 -1.49 2.63 15.46
N GLY A 139 -0.81 1.48 15.40
CA GLY A 139 -1.35 0.26 14.83
C GLY A 139 -2.70 -0.16 15.38
N GLY A 140 -2.87 -0.12 16.71
CA GLY A 140 -4.12 -0.47 17.36
C GLY A 140 -5.27 0.48 17.05
N ALA A 141 -4.97 1.74 16.76
CA ALA A 141 -5.98 2.76 16.44
C ALA A 141 -6.34 2.75 14.94
N LEU A 142 -5.43 2.27 14.09
CA LEU A 142 -5.57 2.33 12.63
C LEU A 142 -5.95 0.99 11.99
N THR A 143 -6.01 -0.06 12.75
CA THR A 143 -6.49 -1.36 12.29
C THR A 143 -7.92 -1.60 12.73
#